data_1334ae6cafab85ed7d6434b873d9ef7b
#
_entry.id   1334ae6cafab85ed7d6434b873d9ef7b
#
_cell.length_a   1.000
_cell.length_b   1.000
_cell.length_c   1.000
_cell.angle_alpha   90.00
_cell.angle_beta   90.00
_cell.angle_gamma   90.00
#
_symmetry.space_group_name_H-M   'P 1'
#
loop_
_entity.id
_entity.type
_entity.pdbx_description
1 polymer ?
#
loop_
_entity_poly.entity_id
_entity_poly.type
_entity_poly.pdbx_seq_one_letter_code
_entity_poly.pdbx_strand_id
1 'polypeptide(L)'
;MITENIIKTLSELVSIQSISSDTNHKEDVLKSAEYVNELFSSLGLETKIATSGNSRPAVLAQTDIDPSKKTVLLYAHHDVQPVGDIDKWKNEPFTPKVIDGRLFGRGSGDNKAGVVVHYEVAKALIDDLPVNIKIFIEGEEEIGSPCMAEFLNEFQDDLEADVIVIADSGNIKIGTPTVTTSLRGLVDGMIVVEQPMRAVHSGLGGGVVPDAFMVLSKIIASFHNEKGELQIEGLTPSDMEVLELEENDIKEIFGSEDINLFELESI
;
A
#
# COMPACT_ATOMS: atom_id res chain seq x y z
N MET A 1 3.06 -29.14 3.05
CA MET A 1 2.37 -29.14 1.74
C MET A 1 1.64 -27.83 1.46
N ILE A 2 0.59 -27.41 2.17
CA ILE A 2 -0.11 -26.12 1.89
C ILE A 2 0.86 -24.94 2.04
N THR A 3 1.55 -24.84 3.16
CA THR A 3 2.51 -23.75 3.44
C THR A 3 3.67 -23.71 2.41
N GLU A 4 4.17 -24.83 1.96
CA GLU A 4 5.24 -24.91 0.94
C GLU A 4 4.77 -24.38 -0.42
N ASN A 5 3.53 -24.67 -0.81
CA ASN A 5 2.95 -24.14 -2.05
C ASN A 5 2.75 -22.62 -1.97
N ILE A 6 2.24 -22.10 -0.84
CA ILE A 6 2.07 -20.66 -0.60
C ILE A 6 3.44 -19.95 -0.71
N ILE A 7 4.46 -20.46 -0.01
CA ILE A 7 5.81 -19.90 -0.05
C ILE A 7 6.38 -19.93 -1.48
N LYS A 8 6.16 -21.02 -2.20
CA LYS A 8 6.62 -21.14 -3.59
C LYS A 8 5.96 -20.10 -4.48
N THR A 9 4.61 -20.03 -4.50
CA THR A 9 3.86 -19.07 -5.31
C THR A 9 4.24 -17.62 -4.99
N LEU A 10 4.34 -17.29 -3.70
CA LEU A 10 4.76 -15.96 -3.28
C LEU A 10 6.22 -15.67 -3.69
N SER A 11 7.11 -16.65 -3.56
CA SER A 11 8.51 -16.48 -3.96
C SER A 11 8.65 -16.24 -5.47
N GLU A 12 7.90 -16.96 -6.28
CA GLU A 12 7.88 -16.79 -7.74
C GLU A 12 7.40 -15.37 -8.10
N LEU A 13 6.31 -14.91 -7.48
CA LEU A 13 5.79 -13.56 -7.71
C LEU A 13 6.75 -12.47 -7.20
N VAL A 14 7.34 -12.63 -6.01
CA VAL A 14 8.33 -11.70 -5.43
C VAL A 14 9.58 -11.58 -6.31
N SER A 15 9.97 -12.64 -7.03
CA SER A 15 11.15 -12.61 -7.90
C SER A 15 10.98 -11.70 -9.13
N ILE A 16 9.76 -11.26 -9.44
CA ILE A 16 9.47 -10.35 -10.55
C ILE A 16 9.60 -8.91 -10.05
N GLN A 17 10.46 -8.11 -10.67
CA GLN A 17 10.79 -6.74 -10.25
C GLN A 17 9.74 -5.71 -10.72
N SER A 18 8.49 -5.88 -10.32
CA SER A 18 7.36 -5.04 -10.77
C SER A 18 7.36 -3.64 -10.17
N ILE A 19 8.45 -2.89 -10.30
CA ILE A 19 8.60 -1.52 -9.78
C ILE A 19 7.84 -0.55 -10.67
N SER A 20 6.66 -0.11 -10.24
CA SER A 20 5.75 0.74 -11.04
C SER A 20 6.27 2.15 -11.28
N SER A 21 7.08 2.68 -10.36
CA SER A 21 7.66 4.03 -10.45
C SER A 21 8.82 4.16 -11.42
N ASP A 22 9.46 3.05 -11.85
CA ASP A 22 10.60 3.06 -12.77
C ASP A 22 10.19 2.56 -14.16
N THR A 23 10.38 3.43 -15.16
CA THR A 23 10.05 3.11 -16.55
C THR A 23 10.90 1.99 -17.16
N ASN A 24 12.06 1.67 -16.57
CA ASN A 24 12.89 0.55 -17.00
C ASN A 24 12.27 -0.81 -16.61
N HIS A 25 11.34 -0.84 -15.66
CA HIS A 25 10.66 -2.03 -15.18
C HIS A 25 9.25 -2.25 -15.78
N LYS A 26 8.90 -1.54 -16.87
CA LYS A 26 7.60 -1.70 -17.52
C LYS A 26 7.30 -3.14 -17.94
N GLU A 27 8.31 -3.84 -18.47
CA GLU A 27 8.19 -5.25 -18.88
C GLU A 27 8.04 -6.16 -17.68
N ASP A 28 8.69 -5.85 -16.55
CA ASP A 28 8.55 -6.61 -15.32
C ASP A 28 7.15 -6.41 -14.67
N VAL A 29 6.59 -5.18 -14.75
CA VAL A 29 5.21 -4.94 -14.30
C VAL A 29 4.22 -5.75 -15.14
N LEU A 30 4.39 -5.78 -16.47
CA LEU A 30 3.56 -6.61 -17.36
C LEU A 30 3.74 -8.10 -17.03
N LYS A 31 4.96 -8.57 -16.89
CA LYS A 31 5.26 -9.96 -16.52
C LYS A 31 4.63 -10.37 -15.17
N SER A 32 4.59 -9.43 -14.21
CA SER A 32 3.90 -9.65 -12.93
C SER A 32 2.39 -9.80 -13.13
N ALA A 33 1.78 -8.95 -13.97
CA ALA A 33 0.36 -9.07 -14.33
C ALA A 33 0.06 -10.39 -15.06
N GLU A 34 0.94 -10.81 -15.99
CA GLU A 34 0.81 -12.09 -16.70
C GLU A 34 0.85 -13.27 -15.74
N TYR A 35 1.79 -13.27 -14.79
CA TYR A 35 1.89 -14.31 -13.77
C TYR A 35 0.63 -14.38 -12.91
N VAL A 36 0.13 -13.22 -12.44
CA VAL A 36 -1.11 -13.14 -11.65
C VAL A 36 -2.31 -13.62 -12.46
N ASN A 37 -2.40 -13.23 -13.74
CA ASN A 37 -3.46 -13.68 -14.66
C ASN A 37 -3.45 -15.20 -14.81
N GLU A 38 -2.27 -15.81 -14.97
CA GLU A 38 -2.13 -17.28 -15.08
C GLU A 38 -2.56 -17.98 -13.77
N LEU A 39 -2.22 -17.41 -12.59
CA LEU A 39 -2.64 -17.96 -11.31
C LEU A 39 -4.18 -18.08 -11.23
N PHE A 40 -4.91 -17.00 -11.46
CA PHE A 40 -6.37 -17.01 -11.36
C PHE A 40 -7.03 -17.79 -12.49
N SER A 41 -6.48 -17.74 -13.71
CA SER A 41 -6.93 -18.56 -14.83
C SER A 41 -6.80 -20.05 -14.54
N SER A 42 -5.77 -20.48 -13.81
CA SER A 42 -5.57 -21.88 -13.42
C SER A 42 -6.68 -22.45 -12.53
N LEU A 43 -7.45 -21.57 -11.90
CA LEU A 43 -8.63 -21.92 -11.08
C LEU A 43 -9.93 -22.00 -11.91
N GLY A 44 -9.85 -21.73 -13.22
CA GLY A 44 -11.01 -21.71 -14.11
C GLY A 44 -11.79 -20.40 -14.09
N LEU A 45 -11.26 -19.32 -13.50
CA LEU A 45 -11.87 -18.00 -13.56
C LEU A 45 -11.70 -17.41 -14.97
N GLU A 46 -12.69 -16.63 -15.42
CA GLU A 46 -12.51 -15.74 -16.56
C GLU A 46 -11.55 -14.62 -16.16
N THR A 47 -10.44 -14.45 -16.89
CA THR A 47 -9.38 -13.51 -16.54
C THR A 47 -9.01 -12.61 -17.70
N LYS A 48 -8.61 -11.37 -17.41
CA LYS A 48 -8.02 -10.45 -18.40
C LYS A 48 -7.00 -9.52 -17.77
N ILE A 49 -5.98 -9.17 -18.54
CA ILE A 49 -5.08 -8.06 -18.24
C ILE A 49 -5.71 -6.79 -18.83
N ALA A 50 -5.91 -5.78 -18.01
CA ALA A 50 -6.61 -4.55 -18.35
C ALA A 50 -5.73 -3.31 -18.11
N THR A 51 -5.87 -2.32 -18.97
CA THR A 51 -5.27 -0.99 -18.84
C THR A 51 -6.30 0.07 -19.19
N SER A 52 -6.26 1.22 -18.55
CA SER A 52 -7.05 2.39 -18.89
C SER A 52 -6.12 3.59 -19.09
N GLY A 53 -6.24 4.27 -20.22
CA GLY A 53 -5.34 5.36 -20.56
C GLY A 53 -3.86 4.96 -20.53
N ASN A 54 -3.10 5.57 -19.64
CA ASN A 54 -1.67 5.28 -19.44
C ASN A 54 -1.40 4.42 -18.19
N SER A 55 -2.41 3.75 -17.64
CA SER A 55 -2.26 2.93 -16.43
C SER A 55 -1.25 1.80 -16.63
N ARG A 56 -0.68 1.34 -15.53
CA ARG A 56 0.02 0.06 -15.51
C ARG A 56 -0.99 -1.08 -15.68
N PRO A 57 -0.56 -2.24 -16.23
CA PRO A 57 -1.45 -3.39 -16.37
C PRO A 57 -1.98 -3.86 -15.02
N ALA A 58 -3.28 -4.01 -14.93
CA ALA A 58 -3.99 -4.64 -13.82
C ALA A 58 -4.58 -5.98 -14.26
N VAL A 59 -4.94 -6.83 -13.32
CA VAL A 59 -5.61 -8.11 -13.59
C VAL A 59 -7.02 -8.07 -13.05
N LEU A 60 -7.98 -8.36 -13.93
CA LEU A 60 -9.37 -8.61 -13.59
C LEU A 60 -9.69 -10.08 -13.77
N ALA A 61 -10.37 -10.67 -12.80
CA ALA A 61 -10.85 -12.04 -12.91
C ALA A 61 -12.21 -12.19 -12.24
N GLN A 62 -13.00 -13.18 -12.67
CA GLN A 62 -14.30 -13.47 -12.08
C GLN A 62 -14.70 -14.93 -12.25
N THR A 63 -15.56 -15.39 -11.34
CA THR A 63 -16.30 -16.64 -11.51
C THR A 63 -17.46 -16.44 -12.47
N ASP A 64 -18.10 -17.53 -12.91
CA ASP A 64 -19.42 -17.44 -13.51
C ASP A 64 -20.38 -16.75 -12.52
N ILE A 65 -21.02 -15.68 -12.97
CA ILE A 65 -21.86 -14.83 -12.09
C ILE A 65 -23.25 -15.41 -11.97
N ASP A 66 -23.61 -15.85 -10.76
CA ASP A 66 -24.97 -16.24 -10.38
C ASP A 66 -25.70 -15.03 -9.79
N PRO A 67 -26.74 -14.49 -10.45
CA PRO A 67 -27.46 -13.29 -9.98
C PRO A 67 -28.21 -13.49 -8.66
N SER A 68 -28.36 -14.73 -8.20
CA SER A 68 -28.98 -15.03 -6.89
C SER A 68 -28.01 -14.94 -5.71
N LYS A 69 -26.69 -14.86 -5.98
CA LYS A 69 -25.64 -14.78 -4.97
C LYS A 69 -25.10 -13.36 -4.84
N LYS A 70 -24.60 -13.04 -3.67
CA LYS A 70 -23.81 -11.83 -3.42
C LYS A 70 -22.48 -11.90 -4.14
N THR A 71 -21.97 -10.74 -4.56
CA THR A 71 -20.67 -10.62 -5.23
C THR A 71 -19.66 -9.98 -4.28
N VAL A 72 -18.50 -10.61 -4.14
CA VAL A 72 -17.36 -10.12 -3.37
C VAL A 72 -16.23 -9.79 -4.33
N LEU A 73 -15.73 -8.55 -4.25
CA LEU A 73 -14.53 -8.10 -4.97
C LEU A 73 -13.32 -8.24 -4.04
N LEU A 74 -12.33 -8.98 -4.46
CA LEU A 74 -11.05 -9.16 -3.76
C LEU A 74 -10.01 -8.24 -4.41
N TYR A 75 -9.46 -7.30 -3.63
CA TYR A 75 -8.48 -6.33 -4.09
C TYR A 75 -7.12 -6.54 -3.43
N ALA A 76 -6.08 -6.45 -4.24
CA ALA A 76 -4.68 -6.32 -3.85
C ALA A 76 -3.90 -5.62 -4.98
N HIS A 77 -2.60 -5.37 -4.79
CA HIS A 77 -1.75 -4.87 -5.87
C HIS A 77 -0.51 -5.76 -6.09
N HIS A 78 0.01 -5.77 -7.34
CA HIS A 78 1.16 -6.60 -7.70
C HIS A 78 2.42 -5.80 -7.99
N ASP A 79 2.33 -4.49 -8.06
CA ASP A 79 3.48 -3.60 -8.15
C ASP A 79 4.16 -3.42 -6.81
N VAL A 80 5.36 -2.87 -6.82
CA VAL A 80 6.19 -2.70 -5.63
C VAL A 80 7.01 -1.41 -5.70
N GLN A 81 7.37 -0.89 -4.53
CA GLN A 81 8.34 0.19 -4.37
C GLN A 81 9.75 -0.23 -4.81
N PRO A 82 10.61 0.74 -5.21
CA PRO A 82 12.05 0.51 -5.35
C PRO A 82 12.68 -0.06 -4.08
N VAL A 83 13.79 -0.77 -4.24
CA VAL A 83 14.46 -1.46 -3.12
C VAL A 83 15.02 -0.53 -2.04
N GLY A 84 15.26 0.76 -2.37
CA GLY A 84 15.90 1.69 -1.47
C GLY A 84 17.37 1.34 -1.20
N ASP A 85 17.80 1.47 0.04
CA ASP A 85 19.17 1.19 0.47
C ASP A 85 19.42 -0.33 0.53
N ILE A 86 20.18 -0.85 -0.42
CA ILE A 86 20.44 -2.28 -0.57
C ILE A 86 21.21 -2.88 0.64
N ASP A 87 22.02 -2.10 1.33
CA ASP A 87 22.82 -2.56 2.46
C ASP A 87 21.95 -2.88 3.70
N LYS A 88 20.71 -2.42 3.72
CA LYS A 88 19.74 -2.72 4.79
C LYS A 88 18.99 -4.05 4.60
N TRP A 89 19.13 -4.69 3.45
CA TRP A 89 18.47 -5.95 3.19
C TRP A 89 19.25 -7.14 3.74
N LYS A 90 18.53 -8.12 4.30
CA LYS A 90 19.12 -9.39 4.78
C LYS A 90 19.48 -10.35 3.65
N ASN A 91 18.91 -10.15 2.46
CA ASN A 91 19.16 -10.90 1.21
C ASN A 91 18.83 -10.00 0.03
N GLU A 92 19.23 -10.40 -1.16
CA GLU A 92 18.84 -9.73 -2.40
C GLU A 92 17.31 -9.57 -2.48
N PRO A 93 16.78 -8.34 -2.66
CA PRO A 93 15.34 -8.04 -2.51
C PRO A 93 14.41 -8.87 -3.40
N PHE A 94 14.85 -9.22 -4.60
CA PHE A 94 14.08 -10.03 -5.55
C PHE A 94 14.55 -11.49 -5.64
N THR A 95 15.35 -11.92 -4.65
CA THR A 95 15.70 -13.32 -4.41
C THR A 95 15.12 -13.72 -3.06
N PRO A 96 13.81 -14.01 -2.99
CA PRO A 96 13.12 -14.22 -1.73
C PRO A 96 13.71 -15.39 -0.94
N LYS A 97 13.83 -15.23 0.36
CA LYS A 97 14.43 -16.22 1.24
C LYS A 97 13.67 -16.34 2.55
N VAL A 98 13.46 -17.58 2.98
CA VAL A 98 12.91 -17.85 4.31
C VAL A 98 14.05 -17.81 5.33
N ILE A 99 13.96 -16.91 6.30
CA ILE A 99 14.89 -16.73 7.40
C ILE A 99 14.07 -16.72 8.69
N ASP A 100 14.38 -17.61 9.62
CA ASP A 100 13.68 -17.72 10.92
C ASP A 100 12.14 -17.80 10.79
N GLY A 101 11.68 -18.55 9.80
CA GLY A 101 10.25 -18.76 9.53
C GLY A 101 9.52 -17.59 8.86
N ARG A 102 10.22 -16.54 8.44
CA ARG A 102 9.69 -15.38 7.71
C ARG A 102 10.26 -15.30 6.30
N LEU A 103 9.41 -14.99 5.32
CA LEU A 103 9.84 -14.77 3.93
C LEU A 103 10.28 -13.31 3.75
N PHE A 104 11.55 -13.12 3.40
CA PHE A 104 12.14 -11.81 3.11
C PHE A 104 12.27 -11.61 1.61
N GLY A 105 11.77 -10.48 1.11
CA GLY A 105 11.86 -10.04 -0.27
C GLY A 105 11.00 -8.79 -0.51
N ARG A 106 11.29 -7.99 -1.53
CA ARG A 106 10.48 -6.82 -1.88
C ARG A 106 9.11 -7.28 -2.38
N GLY A 107 8.02 -6.78 -1.74
CA GLY A 107 6.66 -7.19 -2.03
C GLY A 107 6.18 -8.43 -1.26
N SER A 108 7.02 -9.07 -0.43
CA SER A 108 6.61 -10.26 0.35
C SER A 108 5.56 -9.96 1.43
N GLY A 109 5.41 -8.70 1.83
CA GLY A 109 4.36 -8.22 2.72
C GLY A 109 3.42 -7.28 1.97
N ASP A 110 3.96 -6.31 1.29
CA ASP A 110 3.30 -5.23 0.59
C ASP A 110 3.60 -5.32 -0.91
N ASN A 111 2.66 -5.76 -1.82
CA ASN A 111 1.39 -6.42 -1.42
C ASN A 111 1.21 -7.77 -2.15
N LYS A 112 2.29 -8.38 -2.69
CA LYS A 112 2.22 -9.68 -3.36
C LYS A 112 1.70 -10.79 -2.43
N ALA A 113 1.85 -10.63 -1.10
CA ALA A 113 1.22 -11.51 -0.13
C ALA A 113 -0.30 -11.46 -0.22
N GLY A 114 -0.89 -10.26 -0.34
CA GLY A 114 -2.33 -10.07 -0.53
C GLY A 114 -2.85 -10.77 -1.76
N VAL A 115 -2.13 -10.67 -2.89
CA VAL A 115 -2.44 -11.41 -4.13
C VAL A 115 -2.50 -12.92 -3.87
N VAL A 116 -1.47 -13.47 -3.19
CA VAL A 116 -1.40 -14.91 -2.91
C VAL A 116 -2.46 -15.34 -1.89
N VAL A 117 -2.80 -14.51 -0.91
CA VAL A 117 -3.92 -14.76 0.03
C VAL A 117 -5.22 -14.90 -0.75
N HIS A 118 -5.54 -13.96 -1.64
CA HIS A 118 -6.76 -14.04 -2.46
C HIS A 118 -6.77 -15.26 -3.37
N TYR A 119 -5.63 -15.58 -3.99
CA TYR A 119 -5.50 -16.80 -4.80
C TYR A 119 -5.77 -18.07 -4.00
N GLU A 120 -5.15 -18.24 -2.85
CA GLU A 120 -5.31 -19.45 -2.02
C GLU A 120 -6.72 -19.56 -1.42
N VAL A 121 -7.36 -18.43 -1.06
CA VAL A 121 -8.76 -18.41 -0.63
C VAL A 121 -9.70 -18.82 -1.77
N ALA A 122 -9.54 -18.24 -2.96
CA ALA A 122 -10.33 -18.62 -4.12
C ALA A 122 -10.16 -20.11 -4.44
N LYS A 123 -8.93 -20.59 -4.48
CA LYS A 123 -8.58 -22.00 -4.72
C LYS A 123 -9.19 -22.96 -3.69
N ALA A 124 -9.23 -22.56 -2.41
CA ALA A 124 -9.81 -23.40 -1.36
C ALA A 124 -11.34 -23.52 -1.45
N LEU A 125 -12.01 -22.52 -2.04
CA LEU A 125 -13.46 -22.39 -2.06
C LEU A 125 -14.08 -22.65 -3.43
N ILE A 126 -13.28 -22.75 -4.51
CA ILE A 126 -13.77 -22.71 -5.91
C ILE A 126 -14.81 -23.79 -6.21
N ASP A 127 -14.72 -24.96 -5.60
CA ASP A 127 -15.65 -26.07 -5.84
C ASP A 127 -17.03 -25.89 -5.15
N ASP A 128 -17.14 -25.01 -4.15
CA ASP A 128 -18.39 -24.75 -3.40
C ASP A 128 -18.45 -23.29 -2.93
N LEU A 129 -18.52 -22.35 -3.88
CA LEU A 129 -18.55 -20.91 -3.60
C LEU A 129 -19.96 -20.46 -3.16
N PRO A 130 -20.12 -19.95 -1.95
CA PRO A 130 -21.40 -19.39 -1.50
C PRO A 130 -21.71 -18.01 -2.10
N VAL A 131 -20.73 -17.39 -2.75
CA VAL A 131 -20.78 -16.05 -3.33
C VAL A 131 -20.16 -16.03 -4.72
N ASN A 132 -20.45 -15.01 -5.53
CA ASN A 132 -19.66 -14.72 -6.70
C ASN A 132 -18.34 -14.09 -6.26
N ILE A 133 -17.25 -14.40 -6.94
CA ILE A 133 -15.95 -13.76 -6.70
C ILE A 133 -15.58 -12.95 -7.93
N LYS A 134 -15.21 -11.69 -7.70
CA LYS A 134 -14.47 -10.85 -8.63
C LYS A 134 -13.10 -10.53 -8.03
N ILE A 135 -12.10 -10.37 -8.87
CA ILE A 135 -10.70 -10.08 -8.51
C ILE A 135 -10.28 -8.80 -9.22
N PHE A 136 -9.67 -7.90 -8.47
CA PHE A 136 -8.96 -6.75 -9.01
C PHE A 136 -7.57 -6.68 -8.39
N ILE A 137 -6.55 -6.95 -9.19
CA ILE A 137 -5.15 -6.81 -8.77
C ILE A 137 -4.53 -5.66 -9.55
N GLU A 138 -4.29 -4.57 -8.84
CA GLU A 138 -3.78 -3.32 -9.40
C GLU A 138 -2.28 -3.39 -9.71
N GLY A 139 -1.80 -2.59 -10.66
CA GLY A 139 -0.39 -2.52 -11.05
C GLY A 139 0.27 -1.17 -10.84
N GLU A 140 -0.38 -0.20 -10.16
CA GLU A 140 0.14 1.16 -9.94
C GLU A 140 -0.20 1.77 -8.58
N GLU A 141 -0.52 0.94 -7.57
CA GLU A 141 -0.84 1.39 -6.22
C GLU A 141 0.31 2.18 -5.62
N GLU A 142 1.52 1.69 -5.74
CA GLU A 142 2.74 2.24 -5.16
C GLU A 142 3.21 3.59 -5.76
N ILE A 143 2.49 4.07 -6.76
CA ILE A 143 2.65 5.42 -7.33
C ILE A 143 1.39 6.30 -7.11
N GLY A 144 0.48 5.85 -6.23
CA GLY A 144 -0.72 6.56 -5.84
C GLY A 144 -1.89 6.41 -6.80
N SER A 145 -1.94 5.32 -7.56
CA SER A 145 -3.07 4.96 -8.43
C SER A 145 -3.56 6.08 -9.35
N PRO A 146 -2.68 6.72 -10.13
CA PRO A 146 -3.01 7.96 -10.85
C PRO A 146 -4.14 7.79 -11.88
N CYS A 147 -4.35 6.57 -12.40
CA CYS A 147 -5.39 6.29 -13.38
C CYS A 147 -6.62 5.58 -12.77
N MET A 148 -6.70 5.43 -11.44
CA MET A 148 -7.78 4.68 -10.78
C MET A 148 -9.18 5.18 -11.16
N ALA A 149 -9.40 6.48 -11.14
CA ALA A 149 -10.72 7.04 -11.47
C ALA A 149 -11.17 6.69 -12.89
N GLU A 150 -10.25 6.74 -13.87
CA GLU A 150 -10.51 6.39 -15.26
C GLU A 150 -10.75 4.88 -15.38
N PHE A 151 -9.91 4.08 -14.71
CA PHE A 151 -10.01 2.62 -14.69
C PHE A 151 -11.36 2.15 -14.11
N LEU A 152 -11.79 2.71 -12.97
CA LEU A 152 -13.08 2.38 -12.36
C LEU A 152 -14.26 2.73 -13.26
N ASN A 153 -14.20 3.83 -14.00
CA ASN A 153 -15.23 4.20 -14.94
C ASN A 153 -15.30 3.27 -16.16
N GLU A 154 -14.12 2.85 -16.68
CA GLU A 154 -14.06 1.99 -17.87
C GLU A 154 -14.49 0.56 -17.56
N PHE A 155 -14.11 0.04 -16.38
CA PHE A 155 -14.35 -1.35 -15.97
C PHE A 155 -15.42 -1.46 -14.87
N GLN A 156 -16.40 -0.54 -14.83
CA GLN A 156 -17.41 -0.53 -13.79
C GLN A 156 -18.16 -1.86 -13.67
N ASP A 157 -18.56 -2.46 -14.78
CA ASP A 157 -19.31 -3.73 -14.80
C ASP A 157 -18.48 -4.91 -14.28
N ASP A 158 -17.16 -4.88 -14.54
CA ASP A 158 -16.22 -5.90 -14.03
C ASP A 158 -15.99 -5.76 -12.52
N LEU A 159 -16.13 -4.55 -11.96
CA LEU A 159 -15.76 -4.23 -10.59
C LEU A 159 -16.96 -4.10 -9.65
N GLU A 160 -18.18 -3.96 -10.18
CA GLU A 160 -19.39 -3.86 -9.34
C GLU A 160 -19.53 -5.08 -8.42
N ALA A 161 -19.66 -4.82 -7.11
CA ALA A 161 -19.74 -5.84 -6.09
C ALA A 161 -20.57 -5.36 -4.89
N ASP A 162 -21.09 -6.29 -4.08
CA ASP A 162 -21.78 -6.00 -2.83
C ASP A 162 -20.81 -5.70 -1.68
N VAL A 163 -19.63 -6.33 -1.72
CA VAL A 163 -18.59 -6.22 -0.67
C VAL A 163 -17.21 -6.19 -1.34
N ILE A 164 -16.35 -5.34 -0.82
CA ILE A 164 -14.92 -5.29 -1.22
C ILE A 164 -14.08 -5.78 -0.04
N VAL A 165 -13.17 -6.70 -0.31
CA VAL A 165 -12.15 -7.18 0.64
C VAL A 165 -10.79 -6.73 0.14
N ILE A 166 -10.15 -5.86 0.89
CA ILE A 166 -8.84 -5.31 0.57
C ILE A 166 -7.79 -6.05 1.41
N ALA A 167 -6.90 -6.81 0.75
CA ALA A 167 -5.80 -7.51 1.41
C ALA A 167 -4.50 -6.70 1.34
N ASP A 168 -4.58 -5.45 1.81
CA ASP A 168 -3.48 -4.46 1.80
C ASP A 168 -3.31 -3.83 3.17
N SER A 169 -3.45 -4.63 4.19
CA SER A 169 -3.21 -4.25 5.58
C SER A 169 -2.55 -5.39 6.34
N GLY A 170 -1.73 -5.04 7.32
CA GLY A 170 -1.06 -6.02 8.18
C GLY A 170 -1.89 -6.45 9.37
N ASN A 171 -1.56 -7.60 9.93
CA ASN A 171 -1.96 -7.92 11.29
C ASN A 171 -1.17 -7.06 12.29
N ILE A 172 -1.75 -6.75 13.45
CA ILE A 172 -1.07 -6.00 14.52
C ILE A 172 0.22 -6.72 14.91
N LYS A 173 0.19 -8.05 15.00
CA LYS A 173 1.38 -8.88 15.22
C LYS A 173 1.20 -10.28 14.63
N ILE A 174 2.30 -11.00 14.47
CA ILE A 174 2.30 -12.38 13.97
C ILE A 174 1.43 -13.26 14.86
N GLY A 175 0.55 -14.05 14.24
CA GLY A 175 -0.34 -14.99 14.94
C GLY A 175 -1.60 -14.35 15.52
N THR A 176 -1.81 -13.05 15.33
CA THR A 176 -3.04 -12.35 15.75
C THR A 176 -3.82 -11.89 14.52
N PRO A 177 -4.80 -12.67 14.03
CA PRO A 177 -5.61 -12.24 12.90
C PRO A 177 -6.32 -10.92 13.22
N THR A 178 -6.19 -9.97 12.29
CA THR A 178 -6.71 -8.62 12.47
C THR A 178 -7.57 -8.24 11.28
N VAL A 179 -8.71 -7.59 11.52
CA VAL A 179 -9.54 -6.96 10.50
C VAL A 179 -9.49 -5.45 10.72
N THR A 180 -8.93 -4.72 9.77
CA THR A 180 -8.92 -3.26 9.79
C THR A 180 -10.33 -2.76 9.45
N THR A 181 -10.98 -2.09 10.39
CA THR A 181 -12.36 -1.59 10.23
C THR A 181 -12.42 -0.10 9.92
N SER A 182 -11.31 0.60 10.04
CA SER A 182 -11.20 2.04 9.75
C SER A 182 -9.76 2.41 9.40
N LEU A 183 -9.62 3.49 8.65
CA LEU A 183 -8.33 4.06 8.28
C LEU A 183 -8.29 5.53 8.73
N ARG A 184 -7.09 6.02 9.08
CA ARG A 184 -6.89 7.45 9.29
C ARG A 184 -7.08 8.21 7.98
N GLY A 185 -7.58 9.44 8.07
CA GLY A 185 -7.57 10.36 6.94
C GLY A 185 -6.14 10.79 6.58
N LEU A 186 -5.96 11.18 5.34
CA LEU A 186 -4.74 11.77 4.80
C LEU A 186 -5.09 13.06 4.07
N VAL A 187 -4.33 14.11 4.36
CA VAL A 187 -4.31 15.34 3.58
C VAL A 187 -2.85 15.67 3.32
N ASP A 188 -2.51 15.82 2.06
CA ASP A 188 -1.19 16.27 1.64
C ASP A 188 -1.29 17.62 0.94
N GLY A 189 -0.16 18.33 0.89
CA GLY A 189 -0.10 19.62 0.25
C GLY A 189 1.34 20.11 0.10
N MET A 190 1.52 21.12 -0.73
CA MET A 190 2.82 21.76 -0.94
C MET A 190 2.77 23.19 -0.41
N ILE A 191 3.71 23.54 0.45
CA ILE A 191 3.88 24.91 0.92
C ILE A 191 5.09 25.49 0.20
N VAL A 192 4.86 26.55 -0.59
CA VAL A 192 5.91 27.25 -1.30
C VAL A 192 6.04 28.65 -0.70
N VAL A 193 7.24 28.99 -0.21
CA VAL A 193 7.57 30.33 0.28
C VAL A 193 8.55 30.94 -0.68
N GLU A 194 8.10 31.93 -1.44
CA GLU A 194 8.93 32.65 -2.41
C GLU A 194 9.19 34.08 -1.93
N GLN A 195 10.40 34.54 -2.13
CA GLN A 195 10.76 35.94 -1.94
C GLN A 195 10.84 36.62 -3.30
N PRO A 196 10.23 37.80 -3.49
CA PRO A 196 10.21 38.48 -4.76
C PRO A 196 11.57 39.17 -5.13
N MET A 197 12.60 38.90 -4.35
CA MET A 197 13.90 39.55 -4.48
C MET A 197 14.99 38.54 -4.90
N ARG A 198 15.97 39.06 -5.66
CA ARG A 198 17.23 38.35 -5.91
C ARG A 198 17.94 38.03 -4.57
N ALA A 199 18.84 37.06 -4.59
CA ALA A 199 19.69 36.75 -3.44
C ALA A 199 20.35 38.03 -2.84
N VAL A 200 20.19 38.19 -1.54
CA VAL A 200 20.68 39.37 -0.82
C VAL A 200 21.79 38.93 0.15
N HIS A 201 22.87 39.66 0.18
CA HIS A 201 23.95 39.42 1.13
C HIS A 201 23.43 39.63 2.58
N SER A 202 23.68 38.66 3.48
CA SER A 202 23.18 38.70 4.85
C SER A 202 23.55 39.94 5.65
N GLY A 203 24.72 40.52 5.39
CA GLY A 203 25.15 41.77 6.03
C GLY A 203 24.40 43.03 5.56
N LEU A 204 23.66 42.95 4.44
CA LEU A 204 22.83 44.03 3.92
C LEU A 204 21.33 43.83 4.18
N GLY A 205 20.86 42.60 4.08
CA GLY A 205 19.44 42.27 4.21
C GLY A 205 19.04 41.58 5.50
N GLY A 206 19.99 41.14 6.32
CA GLY A 206 19.71 40.45 7.56
C GLY A 206 18.92 41.30 8.53
N GLY A 207 17.81 40.80 9.03
CA GLY A 207 16.89 41.52 9.93
C GLY A 207 15.91 42.47 9.23
N VAL A 208 16.10 42.74 7.92
CA VAL A 208 15.23 43.62 7.10
C VAL A 208 14.39 42.81 6.16
N VAL A 209 15.00 41.82 5.48
CA VAL A 209 14.30 40.93 4.55
C VAL A 209 13.97 39.63 5.30
N PRO A 210 12.70 39.18 5.31
CA PRO A 210 12.34 37.92 5.90
C PRO A 210 13.09 36.76 5.20
N ASP A 211 13.68 35.88 5.96
CA ASP A 211 14.28 34.64 5.43
C ASP A 211 13.18 33.62 5.11
N ALA A 212 13.18 33.09 3.88
CA ALA A 212 12.13 32.18 3.42
C ALA A 212 12.07 30.89 4.25
N PHE A 213 13.24 30.39 4.67
CA PHE A 213 13.31 29.20 5.51
C PHE A 213 12.72 29.43 6.90
N MET A 214 13.01 30.59 7.50
CA MET A 214 12.42 30.97 8.80
C MET A 214 10.91 31.19 8.71
N VAL A 215 10.41 31.73 7.58
CA VAL A 215 8.96 31.87 7.36
C VAL A 215 8.32 30.49 7.21
N LEU A 216 8.90 29.62 6.39
CA LEU A 216 8.41 28.24 6.21
C LEU A 216 8.38 27.48 7.54
N SER A 217 9.44 27.56 8.35
CA SER A 217 9.53 26.92 9.65
C SER A 217 8.41 27.36 10.60
N LYS A 218 8.09 28.68 10.61
CA LYS A 218 6.98 29.20 11.40
C LYS A 218 5.62 28.72 10.91
N ILE A 219 5.42 28.61 9.61
CA ILE A 219 4.18 28.07 9.04
C ILE A 219 4.01 26.61 9.47
N ILE A 220 5.05 25.77 9.31
CA ILE A 220 5.00 24.37 9.70
C ILE A 220 4.75 24.25 11.21
N ALA A 221 5.46 25.00 12.04
CA ALA A 221 5.27 24.98 13.49
C ALA A 221 3.86 25.42 13.91
N SER A 222 3.17 26.25 13.13
CA SER A 222 1.80 26.67 13.45
C SER A 222 0.73 25.61 13.20
N PHE A 223 1.06 24.48 12.60
CA PHE A 223 0.10 23.39 12.35
C PHE A 223 -0.26 22.63 13.62
N HIS A 224 0.57 22.69 14.64
CA HIS A 224 0.33 22.07 15.93
C HIS A 224 0.58 23.06 17.07
N ASN A 225 -0.15 22.93 18.16
CA ASN A 225 0.13 23.66 19.39
C ASN A 225 1.22 22.94 20.20
N GLU A 226 1.56 23.52 21.38
CA GLU A 226 2.58 22.97 22.29
C GLU A 226 2.24 21.56 22.81
N LYS A 227 0.97 21.13 22.71
CA LYS A 227 0.51 19.79 23.08
C LYS A 227 0.47 18.81 21.91
N GLY A 228 0.92 19.22 20.71
CA GLY A 228 0.84 18.40 19.49
C GLY A 228 -0.56 18.36 18.85
N GLU A 229 -1.53 19.11 19.35
CA GLU A 229 -2.88 19.15 18.80
C GLU A 229 -2.91 19.95 17.48
N LEU A 230 -3.61 19.42 16.48
CA LEU A 230 -3.75 20.03 15.15
C LEU A 230 -4.47 21.38 15.23
N GLN A 231 -3.90 22.41 14.60
CA GLN A 231 -4.38 23.79 14.58
C GLN A 231 -4.82 24.25 13.17
N ILE A 232 -5.15 23.32 12.28
CA ILE A 232 -5.60 23.64 10.92
C ILE A 232 -7.13 23.71 10.93
N GLU A 233 -7.68 24.87 10.59
CA GLU A 233 -9.12 25.07 10.53
C GLU A 233 -9.78 24.12 9.51
N GLY A 234 -10.86 23.45 9.92
CA GLY A 234 -11.58 22.47 9.10
C GLY A 234 -11.06 21.05 9.17
N LEU A 235 -9.89 20.82 9.77
CA LEU A 235 -9.40 19.50 10.10
C LEU A 235 -9.68 19.20 11.57
N THR A 236 -10.71 18.41 11.83
CA THR A 236 -11.05 17.95 13.17
C THR A 236 -10.65 16.49 13.35
N PRO A 237 -10.03 16.12 14.49
CA PRO A 237 -9.86 14.72 14.83
C PRO A 237 -11.20 13.99 14.84
N SER A 238 -11.23 12.75 14.39
CA SER A 238 -12.41 11.91 14.50
C SER A 238 -12.59 11.45 15.95
N ASP A 239 -13.84 11.33 16.41
CA ASP A 239 -14.18 10.76 17.72
C ASP A 239 -14.10 9.20 17.71
N MET A 240 -13.35 8.61 16.79
CA MET A 240 -13.20 7.16 16.72
C MET A 240 -12.35 6.63 17.87
N GLU A 241 -12.81 5.55 18.46
CA GLU A 241 -11.99 4.76 19.38
C GLU A 241 -10.69 4.35 18.69
N VAL A 242 -9.58 4.79 19.22
CA VAL A 242 -8.24 4.36 18.82
C VAL A 242 -7.90 3.12 19.63
N LEU A 243 -7.33 2.12 18.98
CA LEU A 243 -6.85 0.93 19.66
C LEU A 243 -5.75 1.36 20.65
N GLU A 244 -5.98 1.14 21.94
CA GLU A 244 -4.94 1.33 22.95
C GLU A 244 -3.94 0.17 22.84
N LEU A 245 -2.73 0.48 22.41
CA LEU A 245 -1.62 -0.47 22.35
C LEU A 245 -0.80 -0.37 23.64
N GLU A 246 -0.48 -1.50 24.22
CA GLU A 246 0.47 -1.58 25.34
C GLU A 246 1.88 -1.21 24.85
N GLU A 247 2.73 -0.65 25.73
CA GLU A 247 4.11 -0.26 25.38
C GLU A 247 4.92 -1.41 24.75
N ASN A 248 4.71 -2.62 25.24
CA ASN A 248 5.38 -3.81 24.69
C ASN A 248 4.88 -4.15 23.27
N ASP A 249 3.58 -3.97 22.97
CA ASP A 249 3.05 -4.17 21.62
C ASP A 249 3.62 -3.13 20.67
N ILE A 250 3.74 -1.87 21.09
CA ILE A 250 4.35 -0.78 20.31
C ILE A 250 5.81 -1.12 19.97
N LYS A 251 6.60 -1.57 20.96
CA LYS A 251 7.99 -1.99 20.73
C LYS A 251 8.10 -3.19 19.79
N GLU A 252 7.22 -4.18 19.91
CA GLU A 252 7.19 -5.34 19.02
C GLU A 252 6.83 -4.95 17.58
N ILE A 253 5.82 -4.08 17.40
CA ILE A 253 5.32 -3.65 16.09
C ILE A 253 6.34 -2.77 15.36
N PHE A 254 6.92 -1.78 16.06
CA PHE A 254 7.80 -0.79 15.45
C PHE A 254 9.29 -1.12 15.55
N GLY A 255 9.64 -2.23 16.23
CA GLY A 255 11.01 -2.78 16.23
C GLY A 255 12.03 -1.92 16.97
N SER A 256 11.59 -1.06 17.88
CA SER A 256 12.47 -0.16 18.62
C SER A 256 12.48 -0.47 20.10
N GLU A 257 13.67 -0.76 20.64
CA GLU A 257 13.90 -0.82 22.09
C GLU A 257 14.05 0.60 22.69
N ASP A 258 14.30 1.63 21.85
CA ASP A 258 14.75 2.97 22.26
C ASP A 258 13.77 4.12 21.95
N ILE A 259 12.60 3.87 21.36
CA ILE A 259 11.62 4.94 21.17
C ILE A 259 10.84 5.10 22.47
N ASN A 260 11.19 6.10 23.28
CA ASN A 260 10.35 6.60 24.33
C ASN A 260 9.28 7.51 23.70
N LEU A 261 8.17 6.93 23.28
CA LEU A 261 7.05 7.65 22.65
C LEU A 261 6.40 8.68 23.60
N PHE A 262 6.68 8.58 24.88
CA PHE A 262 6.14 9.48 25.91
C PHE A 262 7.04 10.69 26.22
N GLU A 263 8.29 10.73 25.74
CA GLU A 263 9.13 11.94 25.86
C GLU A 263 8.79 13.05 24.84
N LEU A 264 7.90 12.78 23.88
CA LEU A 264 7.39 13.82 22.97
C LEU A 264 6.41 14.80 23.64
N GLU A 265 5.99 14.56 24.87
CA GLU A 265 5.18 15.51 25.65
C GLU A 265 5.97 16.74 26.17
N SER A 266 7.28 16.82 25.92
CA SER A 266 8.15 17.87 26.48
C SER A 266 9.00 18.64 25.44
N ILE A 267 8.62 18.65 24.16
CA ILE A 267 9.27 19.52 23.16
C ILE A 267 8.40 20.72 22.83
#